data_c0eda4118b5d9dc1a6a64968e94626dc
#
_entry.id   c0eda4118b5d9dc1a6a64968e94626dc
#
_cell.length_a   1.000
_cell.length_b   1.000
_cell.length_c   1.000
_cell.angle_alpha   90.00
_cell.angle_beta   90.00
_cell.angle_gamma   90.00
#
_symmetry.space_group_name_H-M   'P 1'
#
loop_
_entity.id
_entity.type
_entity.pdbx_description
1 polymer ?
#
loop_
_entity_poly.entity_id
_entity_poly.type
_entity_poly.pdbx_seq_one_letter_code
_entity_poly.pdbx_strand_id
1 'polypeptide(L)'
;TGDQTCALPILEKPTIECEFSADDPNYGKFIVEPLERGYGTTLGNSLRRILLSSLPGTAVISVKIDGILHEFSTIPGAKEDVTEIILNLKKLAVRLTGSDDTKKAIINVRGPKEVTAADIMADADLEIFNPDLHIATLEDNASLIMELDLVKGRGYVSADQNKTEETPISVIPVDSIFTPVKKVNFSVEDTRVGQVTDFDRLVLEIWTDGSIAPAEGISIGAKIMQEHLNL
;
A
#
# COMPACT_ATOMS: atom_id res chain seq x y z
N THR A 1 -45.80 -28.54 27.83
CA THR A 1 -44.43 -28.58 27.37
C THR A 1 -44.39 -27.87 26.02
N GLY A 2 -44.24 -26.54 26.07
CA GLY A 2 -44.10 -25.71 24.88
C GLY A 2 -42.64 -25.65 24.51
N ASP A 3 -42.30 -26.21 23.37
CA ASP A 3 -41.03 -25.93 22.67
C ASP A 3 -41.06 -24.45 22.25
N GLN A 4 -40.46 -23.60 23.07
CA GLN A 4 -40.01 -22.29 22.60
C GLN A 4 -38.81 -22.51 21.69
N THR A 5 -39.08 -22.73 20.41
CA THR A 5 -38.06 -22.51 19.38
C THR A 5 -37.67 -21.03 19.45
N CYS A 6 -36.55 -20.77 20.08
CA CYS A 6 -35.92 -19.46 20.05
C CYS A 6 -35.50 -19.22 18.59
N ALA A 7 -36.41 -18.65 17.79
CA ALA A 7 -36.10 -18.20 16.47
C ALA A 7 -35.09 -17.06 16.65
N LEU A 8 -33.84 -17.34 16.33
CA LEU A 8 -32.82 -16.28 16.21
C LEU A 8 -33.40 -15.21 15.29
N PRO A 9 -33.36 -13.92 15.66
CA PRO A 9 -33.78 -12.88 14.74
C PRO A 9 -33.05 -13.07 13.43
N ILE A 10 -33.81 -13.10 12.33
CA ILE A 10 -33.24 -13.18 10.97
C ILE A 10 -32.49 -11.87 10.81
N LEU A 11 -31.16 -11.92 10.98
CA LEU A 11 -30.28 -10.81 10.63
C LEU A 11 -30.46 -10.54 9.14
N GLU A 12 -30.94 -9.37 8.79
CA GLU A 12 -30.97 -8.95 7.39
C GLU A 12 -29.52 -8.94 6.87
N LYS A 13 -29.29 -9.63 5.77
CA LYS A 13 -27.96 -9.65 5.17
C LYS A 13 -27.64 -8.28 4.59
N PRO A 14 -26.54 -7.64 5.01
CA PRO A 14 -26.15 -6.38 4.44
C PRO A 14 -25.81 -6.54 2.96
N THR A 15 -26.18 -5.54 2.18
CA THR A 15 -25.77 -5.37 0.78
C THR A 15 -24.55 -4.47 0.71
N ILE A 16 -23.69 -4.69 -0.29
CA ILE A 16 -22.51 -3.88 -0.53
C ILE A 16 -22.68 -3.24 -1.91
N GLU A 17 -22.74 -1.92 -1.93
CA GLU A 17 -22.69 -1.12 -3.13
C GLU A 17 -21.30 -0.53 -3.30
N CYS A 18 -20.78 -0.59 -4.54
CA CYS A 18 -19.44 -0.09 -4.86
C CYS A 18 -19.57 1.06 -5.86
N GLU A 19 -19.08 2.22 -5.50
CA GLU A 19 -18.97 3.38 -6.38
C GLU A 19 -17.48 3.60 -6.71
N PHE A 20 -17.13 3.50 -8.00
CA PHE A 20 -15.79 3.77 -8.50
C PHE A 20 -15.78 5.08 -9.26
N SER A 21 -14.73 5.88 -9.07
CA SER A 21 -14.53 7.09 -9.87
C SER A 21 -13.97 6.71 -11.24
N ALA A 22 -14.54 7.27 -12.30
CA ALA A 22 -13.96 7.14 -13.64
C ALA A 22 -12.66 7.93 -13.80
N ASP A 23 -12.47 8.98 -12.98
CA ASP A 23 -11.33 9.88 -13.05
C ASP A 23 -10.14 9.40 -12.18
N ASP A 24 -10.40 8.57 -11.16
CA ASP A 24 -9.37 8.04 -10.26
C ASP A 24 -9.58 6.54 -10.02
N PRO A 25 -8.85 5.68 -10.75
CA PRO A 25 -8.96 4.22 -10.59
C PRO A 25 -8.45 3.72 -9.23
N ASN A 26 -7.72 4.56 -8.50
CA ASN A 26 -7.15 4.24 -7.20
C ASN A 26 -8.10 4.59 -6.04
N TYR A 27 -9.24 5.20 -6.34
CA TYR A 27 -10.28 5.53 -5.38
C TYR A 27 -11.47 4.58 -5.50
N GLY A 28 -12.00 4.15 -4.35
CA GLY A 28 -13.24 3.39 -4.25
C GLY A 28 -14.04 3.79 -3.03
N LYS A 29 -15.35 3.92 -3.21
CA LYS A 29 -16.32 4.14 -2.15
C LYS A 29 -17.23 2.94 -2.03
N PHE A 30 -17.40 2.43 -0.83
CA PHE A 30 -18.15 1.22 -0.52
C PHE A 30 -19.21 1.56 0.51
N ILE A 31 -20.44 1.19 0.21
CA ILE A 31 -21.60 1.42 1.07
C ILE A 31 -22.10 0.06 1.52
N VAL A 32 -22.17 -0.14 2.82
CA VAL A 32 -22.62 -1.38 3.45
C VAL A 32 -23.85 -1.08 4.29
N GLU A 33 -24.98 -1.61 3.89
CA GLU A 33 -26.25 -1.44 4.58
C GLU A 33 -27.24 -2.58 4.30
N PRO A 34 -28.24 -2.88 5.16
CA PRO A 34 -28.34 -2.35 6.52
C PRO A 34 -27.42 -3.09 7.51
N LEU A 35 -26.89 -2.40 8.49
CA LEU A 35 -26.16 -2.96 9.62
C LEU A 35 -26.94 -2.71 10.90
N GLU A 36 -26.89 -3.61 11.88
CA GLU A 36 -27.43 -3.33 13.19
C GLU A 36 -26.71 -2.15 13.84
N ARG A 37 -27.43 -1.42 14.69
CA ARG A 37 -26.91 -0.23 15.37
C ARG A 37 -25.60 -0.49 16.10
N GLY A 38 -24.60 0.35 15.84
CA GLY A 38 -23.24 0.27 16.38
C GLY A 38 -22.27 -0.61 15.58
N TYR A 39 -22.76 -1.49 14.71
CA TYR A 39 -21.88 -2.31 13.86
C TYR A 39 -21.18 -1.49 12.78
N GLY A 40 -21.80 -0.42 12.28
CA GLY A 40 -21.17 0.48 11.32
C GLY A 40 -19.84 1.04 11.84
N THR A 41 -19.83 1.55 13.07
CA THR A 41 -18.60 2.07 13.72
C THR A 41 -17.59 0.97 14.00
N THR A 42 -18.03 -0.19 14.49
CA THR A 42 -17.14 -1.31 14.82
C THR A 42 -16.44 -1.85 13.57
N LEU A 43 -17.20 -2.14 12.52
CA LEU A 43 -16.66 -2.65 11.26
C LEU A 43 -15.81 -1.60 10.54
N GLY A 44 -16.28 -0.35 10.47
CA GLY A 44 -15.56 0.74 9.83
C GLY A 44 -14.19 1.00 10.46
N ASN A 45 -14.12 1.06 11.78
CA ASN A 45 -12.86 1.25 12.49
C ASN A 45 -11.92 0.04 12.36
N SER A 46 -12.45 -1.17 12.47
CA SER A 46 -11.65 -2.40 12.34
C SER A 46 -11.07 -2.54 10.92
N LEU A 47 -11.91 -2.37 9.90
CA LEU A 47 -11.45 -2.41 8.50
C LEU A 47 -10.44 -1.31 8.21
N ARG A 48 -10.68 -0.07 8.67
CA ARG A 48 -9.72 1.03 8.49
C ARG A 48 -8.35 0.67 9.05
N ARG A 49 -8.29 0.11 10.26
CA ARG A 49 -7.02 -0.27 10.88
C ARG A 49 -6.31 -1.38 10.11
N ILE A 50 -7.04 -2.41 9.69
CA ILE A 50 -6.49 -3.54 8.92
C ILE A 50 -5.97 -3.06 7.56
N LEU A 51 -6.75 -2.24 6.86
CA LEU A 51 -6.38 -1.70 5.55
C LEU A 51 -5.11 -0.85 5.59
N LEU A 52 -4.90 -0.08 6.66
CA LEU A 52 -3.73 0.79 6.81
C LEU A 52 -2.48 0.08 7.35
N SER A 53 -2.60 -1.10 7.96
CA SER A 53 -1.47 -1.73 8.65
C SER A 53 -1.18 -3.18 8.27
N SER A 54 -2.13 -3.91 7.73
CA SER A 54 -2.02 -5.38 7.66
C SER A 54 -2.04 -5.95 6.25
N LEU A 55 -2.30 -5.12 5.25
CA LEU A 55 -2.27 -5.57 3.86
C LEU A 55 -0.84 -5.87 3.41
N PRO A 56 -0.63 -6.96 2.65
CA PRO A 56 0.66 -7.23 2.04
C PRO A 56 0.94 -6.25 0.91
N GLY A 57 2.20 -5.92 0.72
CA GLY A 57 2.66 -5.08 -0.38
C GLY A 57 4.14 -5.31 -0.66
N THR A 58 4.70 -4.52 -1.55
CA THR A 58 6.10 -4.56 -1.94
C THR A 58 6.73 -3.20 -1.72
N ALA A 59 7.93 -3.16 -1.16
CA ALA A 59 8.66 -1.91 -0.97
C ALA A 59 10.17 -2.10 -1.13
N VAL A 60 10.88 -1.00 -1.38
CA VAL A 60 12.34 -0.94 -1.36
C VAL A 60 12.81 -1.00 0.09
N ILE A 61 13.71 -1.92 0.42
CA ILE A 61 14.29 -2.08 1.76
C ILE A 61 15.70 -1.54 1.85
N SER A 62 16.42 -1.54 0.72
CA SER A 62 17.79 -1.02 0.66
C SER A 62 18.12 -0.49 -0.73
N VAL A 63 19.06 0.43 -0.75
CA VAL A 63 19.57 1.07 -1.97
C VAL A 63 21.09 1.05 -1.92
N LYS A 64 21.71 0.70 -3.03
CA LYS A 64 23.15 0.81 -3.24
C LYS A 64 23.42 1.71 -4.43
N ILE A 65 24.13 2.82 -4.21
CA ILE A 65 24.48 3.79 -5.26
C ILE A 65 25.99 3.71 -5.46
N ASP A 66 26.42 3.63 -6.72
CA ASP A 66 27.84 3.57 -7.03
C ASP A 66 28.60 4.84 -6.56
N GLY A 67 29.69 4.63 -5.83
CA GLY A 67 30.50 5.73 -5.26
C GLY A 67 29.92 6.39 -4.00
N ILE A 68 28.78 5.94 -3.46
CA ILE A 68 28.12 6.50 -2.30
C ILE A 68 28.14 5.48 -1.14
N LEU A 69 28.47 5.95 0.08
CA LEU A 69 28.57 5.10 1.26
C LEU A 69 27.52 5.41 2.35
N HIS A 70 26.84 6.55 2.26
CA HIS A 70 25.84 6.97 3.26
C HIS A 70 24.81 7.95 2.66
N GLU A 71 23.65 8.03 3.27
CA GLU A 71 22.51 8.82 2.82
C GLU A 71 22.71 10.34 2.78
N PHE A 72 23.66 10.86 3.53
CA PHE A 72 23.96 12.31 3.60
C PHE A 72 24.95 12.77 2.53
N SER A 73 25.17 11.97 1.50
CA SER A 73 26.08 12.28 0.40
C SER A 73 25.34 12.99 -0.74
N THR A 74 26.10 13.66 -1.59
CA THR A 74 25.63 14.19 -2.86
C THR A 74 26.19 13.36 -4.01
N ILE A 75 25.39 13.21 -5.07
CA ILE A 75 25.82 12.51 -6.29
C ILE A 75 26.36 13.57 -7.25
N PRO A 76 27.59 13.46 -7.76
CA PRO A 76 28.14 14.40 -8.72
C PRO A 76 27.27 14.52 -9.97
N GLY A 77 26.77 15.73 -10.25
CA GLY A 77 25.94 16.01 -11.41
C GLY A 77 24.48 15.55 -11.27
N ALA A 78 24.04 15.16 -10.08
CA ALA A 78 22.62 15.05 -9.76
C ALA A 78 22.17 16.32 -9.02
N LYS A 79 20.96 16.79 -9.31
CA LYS A 79 20.37 17.96 -8.67
C LYS A 79 19.93 17.65 -7.26
N GLU A 80 19.36 16.47 -7.06
CA GLU A 80 18.87 15.96 -5.79
C GLU A 80 19.99 15.28 -5.00
N ASP A 81 19.96 15.40 -3.68
CA ASP A 81 20.82 14.62 -2.80
C ASP A 81 20.31 13.18 -2.63
N VAL A 82 21.13 12.33 -2.01
CA VAL A 82 20.77 10.92 -1.79
C VAL A 82 19.52 10.79 -0.91
N THR A 83 19.35 11.67 0.07
CA THR A 83 18.18 11.67 0.95
C THR A 83 16.89 11.96 0.16
N GLU A 84 16.91 12.95 -0.74
CA GLU A 84 15.76 13.26 -1.60
C GLU A 84 15.43 12.10 -2.55
N ILE A 85 16.44 11.48 -3.14
CA ILE A 85 16.28 10.29 -3.98
C ILE A 85 15.62 9.15 -3.20
N ILE A 86 16.06 8.89 -1.98
CA ILE A 86 15.45 7.87 -1.10
C ILE A 86 13.99 8.23 -0.79
N LEU A 87 13.69 9.49 -0.49
CA LEU A 87 12.32 9.95 -0.25
C LEU A 87 11.42 9.79 -1.48
N ASN A 88 11.96 9.97 -2.67
CA ASN A 88 11.23 9.70 -3.91
C ASN A 88 11.00 8.21 -4.12
N LEU A 89 12.01 7.37 -3.86
CA LEU A 89 11.89 5.90 -3.96
C LEU A 89 10.85 5.33 -2.98
N LYS A 90 10.64 5.94 -1.81
CA LYS A 90 9.57 5.55 -0.87
C LYS A 90 8.15 5.71 -1.43
N LYS A 91 7.98 6.52 -2.48
CA LYS A 91 6.69 6.72 -3.17
C LYS A 91 6.45 5.74 -4.30
N LEU A 92 7.42 4.84 -4.56
CA LEU A 92 7.34 3.87 -5.64
C LEU A 92 6.22 2.86 -5.38
N ALA A 93 5.28 2.78 -6.32
CA ALA A 93 4.17 1.82 -6.27
C ALA A 93 4.53 0.62 -7.14
N VAL A 94 4.81 -0.50 -6.48
CA VAL A 94 5.31 -1.72 -7.14
C VAL A 94 4.63 -2.96 -6.58
N ARG A 95 4.58 -4.01 -7.39
CA ARG A 95 4.09 -5.33 -7.02
C ARG A 95 5.01 -6.41 -7.56
N LEU A 96 5.40 -7.35 -6.68
CA LEU A 96 6.09 -8.57 -7.06
C LEU A 96 5.06 -9.68 -7.31
N THR A 97 4.99 -10.19 -8.55
CA THR A 97 4.06 -11.24 -8.96
C THR A 97 4.67 -12.64 -8.90
N GLY A 98 5.99 -12.75 -8.86
CA GLY A 98 6.71 -14.03 -8.80
C GLY A 98 6.60 -14.76 -7.46
N SER A 99 7.13 -15.98 -7.42
CA SER A 99 7.22 -16.82 -6.21
C SER A 99 8.25 -16.31 -5.20
N ASP A 100 9.20 -15.52 -5.65
CA ASP A 100 10.27 -14.99 -4.81
C ASP A 100 9.76 -13.81 -4.00
N ASP A 101 10.14 -13.76 -2.74
CA ASP A 101 9.76 -12.67 -1.85
C ASP A 101 10.72 -11.48 -1.95
N THR A 102 11.88 -11.66 -2.59
CA THR A 102 12.93 -10.64 -2.76
C THR A 102 13.34 -10.55 -4.21
N LYS A 103 13.47 -9.33 -4.73
CA LYS A 103 13.98 -9.05 -6.07
C LYS A 103 14.92 -7.85 -6.06
N LYS A 104 15.85 -7.86 -7.02
CA LYS A 104 16.74 -6.73 -7.30
C LYS A 104 16.30 -6.02 -8.56
N ALA A 105 16.35 -4.71 -8.53
CA ALA A 105 16.15 -3.86 -9.67
C ALA A 105 17.33 -2.89 -9.82
N ILE A 106 17.61 -2.45 -11.04
CA ILE A 106 18.77 -1.61 -11.34
C ILE A 106 18.31 -0.38 -12.09
N ILE A 107 18.84 0.78 -11.71
CA ILE A 107 18.78 2.01 -12.49
C ILE A 107 20.19 2.25 -13.03
N ASN A 108 20.33 2.39 -14.35
CA ASN A 108 21.61 2.71 -15.01
C ASN A 108 21.34 3.74 -16.12
N VAL A 109 21.52 5.00 -15.77
CA VAL A 109 21.16 6.13 -16.65
C VAL A 109 22.31 7.12 -16.72
N ARG A 110 22.46 7.75 -17.89
CA ARG A 110 23.41 8.85 -18.12
C ARG A 110 22.63 10.11 -18.46
N GLY A 111 23.10 11.23 -17.92
CA GLY A 111 22.55 12.55 -18.18
C GLY A 111 23.01 13.15 -19.52
N PRO A 112 22.39 14.27 -19.95
CA PRO A 112 21.35 14.98 -19.20
C PRO A 112 19.99 14.26 -19.30
N LYS A 113 19.37 13.95 -18.18
CA LYS A 113 18.08 13.25 -18.16
C LYS A 113 17.35 13.40 -16.80
N GLU A 114 16.03 13.53 -16.87
CA GLU A 114 15.15 13.28 -15.73
C GLU A 114 14.96 11.77 -15.57
N VAL A 115 15.39 11.24 -14.44
CA VAL A 115 15.28 9.81 -14.10
C VAL A 115 13.94 9.59 -13.43
N THR A 116 13.16 8.66 -13.99
CA THR A 116 11.83 8.29 -13.49
C THR A 116 11.77 6.82 -13.13
N ALA A 117 10.67 6.39 -12.52
CA ALA A 117 10.46 4.98 -12.20
C ALA A 117 10.44 4.08 -13.47
N ALA A 118 10.13 4.64 -14.65
CA ALA A 118 10.22 3.91 -15.93
C ALA A 118 11.66 3.48 -16.29
N ASP A 119 12.67 4.12 -15.71
CA ASP A 119 14.08 3.77 -15.93
C ASP A 119 14.58 2.60 -15.08
N ILE A 120 13.73 2.09 -14.21
CA ILE A 120 14.04 0.92 -13.38
C ILE A 120 14.03 -0.33 -14.26
N MET A 121 15.18 -0.95 -14.42
CA MET A 121 15.33 -2.21 -15.09
C MET A 121 15.12 -3.34 -14.08
N ALA A 122 14.10 -4.14 -14.29
CA ALA A 122 13.74 -5.26 -13.44
C ALA A 122 13.27 -6.45 -14.30
N ASP A 123 13.22 -7.62 -13.67
CA ASP A 123 12.64 -8.82 -14.27
C ASP A 123 11.13 -8.65 -14.50
N ALA A 124 10.57 -9.52 -15.35
CA ALA A 124 9.15 -9.52 -15.69
C ALA A 124 8.19 -9.69 -14.47
N ASP A 125 8.73 -10.15 -13.34
CA ASP A 125 7.97 -10.36 -12.10
C ASP A 125 7.74 -9.08 -11.28
N LEU A 126 8.36 -7.95 -11.67
CA LEU A 126 8.18 -6.66 -11.02
C LEU A 126 7.31 -5.75 -11.87
N GLU A 127 6.15 -5.41 -11.38
CA GLU A 127 5.24 -4.45 -12.01
C GLU A 127 5.35 -3.09 -11.32
N ILE A 128 5.49 -2.01 -12.12
CA ILE A 128 5.56 -0.62 -11.65
C ILE A 128 4.27 0.09 -12.06
N PHE A 129 3.56 0.65 -11.08
CA PHE A 129 2.24 1.29 -11.28
C PHE A 129 2.30 2.81 -11.43
N ASN A 130 3.42 3.43 -11.07
CA ASN A 130 3.67 4.87 -11.21
C ASN A 130 4.97 5.16 -11.98
N PRO A 131 5.05 4.80 -13.28
CA PRO A 131 6.28 4.93 -14.08
C PRO A 131 6.77 6.38 -14.21
N ASP A 132 5.86 7.35 -14.08
CA ASP A 132 6.19 8.79 -14.17
C ASP A 132 6.73 9.37 -12.86
N LEU A 133 6.89 8.56 -11.81
CA LEU A 133 7.45 9.01 -10.55
C LEU A 133 8.86 9.53 -10.75
N HIS A 134 9.06 10.81 -10.42
CA HIS A 134 10.37 11.45 -10.44
C HIS A 134 11.29 10.87 -9.37
N ILE A 135 12.51 10.48 -9.75
CA ILE A 135 13.53 9.94 -8.85
C ILE A 135 14.69 10.91 -8.70
N ALA A 136 15.30 11.35 -9.81
CA ALA A 136 16.43 12.27 -9.82
C ALA A 136 16.54 13.03 -11.14
N THR A 137 17.24 14.16 -11.15
CA THR A 137 17.60 14.91 -12.36
C THR A 137 19.12 14.88 -12.54
N LEU A 138 19.59 14.36 -13.66
CA LEU A 138 20.99 14.32 -14.00
C LEU A 138 21.37 15.45 -14.96
N GLU A 139 22.48 16.12 -14.65
CA GLU A 139 23.11 17.14 -15.50
C GLU A 139 23.97 16.49 -16.61
N ASP A 140 24.55 17.32 -17.47
CA ASP A 140 25.46 16.88 -18.53
C ASP A 140 26.64 16.06 -17.96
N ASN A 141 26.91 14.91 -18.59
CA ASN A 141 27.98 13.97 -18.24
C ASN A 141 27.84 13.29 -16.86
N ALA A 142 26.73 13.46 -16.14
CA ALA A 142 26.44 12.71 -14.94
C ALA A 142 26.01 11.27 -15.26
N SER A 143 26.23 10.35 -14.34
CA SER A 143 25.74 8.99 -14.43
C SER A 143 25.20 8.54 -13.07
N LEU A 144 24.10 7.82 -13.09
CA LEU A 144 23.47 7.23 -11.91
C LEU A 144 23.39 5.71 -12.12
N ILE A 145 24.14 4.98 -11.29
CA ILE A 145 24.04 3.52 -11.20
C ILE A 145 23.57 3.20 -9.79
N MET A 146 22.39 2.58 -9.70
CA MET A 146 21.74 2.29 -8.43
C MET A 146 21.14 0.88 -8.48
N GLU A 147 21.38 0.10 -7.44
CA GLU A 147 20.73 -1.18 -7.18
C GLU A 147 19.68 -0.98 -6.10
N LEU A 148 18.47 -1.51 -6.31
CA LEU A 148 17.34 -1.48 -5.38
C LEU A 148 17.03 -2.91 -4.96
N ASP A 149 16.95 -3.16 -3.67
CA ASP A 149 16.44 -4.41 -3.13
C ASP A 149 14.97 -4.22 -2.75
N LEU A 150 14.09 -5.00 -3.38
CA LEU A 150 12.65 -4.97 -3.16
C LEU A 150 12.20 -6.26 -2.51
N VAL A 151 11.31 -6.16 -1.53
CA VAL A 151 10.81 -7.29 -0.75
C VAL A 151 9.29 -7.20 -0.57
N LYS A 152 8.62 -8.35 -0.51
CA LYS A 152 7.23 -8.44 -0.04
C LYS A 152 7.20 -8.34 1.47
N GLY A 153 6.29 -7.55 2.01
CA GLY A 153 6.15 -7.35 3.45
C GLY A 153 4.77 -6.84 3.84
N ARG A 154 4.63 -6.43 5.10
CA ARG A 154 3.39 -5.86 5.64
C ARG A 154 3.71 -4.68 6.56
N GLY A 155 2.84 -3.68 6.55
CA GLY A 155 2.93 -2.55 7.44
C GLY A 155 4.13 -1.65 7.18
N TYR A 156 4.85 -1.30 8.23
CA TYR A 156 6.04 -0.44 8.20
C TYR A 156 7.22 -1.13 8.87
N VAL A 157 8.37 -1.07 8.22
CA VAL A 157 9.65 -1.57 8.75
C VAL A 157 10.67 -0.46 8.68
N SER A 158 11.31 -0.13 9.80
CA SER A 158 12.33 0.92 9.85
C SER A 158 13.64 0.49 9.18
N ALA A 159 14.44 1.46 8.74
CA ALA A 159 15.75 1.21 8.15
C ALA A 159 16.67 0.39 9.08
N ASP A 160 16.60 0.63 10.41
CA ASP A 160 17.38 -0.12 11.38
C ASP A 160 17.03 -1.61 11.42
N GLN A 161 15.74 -1.95 11.19
CA GLN A 161 15.28 -3.34 11.11
C GLN A 161 15.61 -3.99 9.76
N ASN A 162 15.72 -3.20 8.69
CA ASN A 162 16.16 -3.65 7.38
C ASN A 162 17.68 -3.89 7.32
N LYS A 163 18.43 -3.32 8.28
CA LYS A 163 19.86 -3.50 8.39
C LYS A 163 20.17 -4.83 9.09
N THR A 164 20.91 -5.71 8.43
CA THR A 164 21.44 -6.96 9.02
C THR A 164 22.93 -6.79 9.32
N GLU A 165 23.48 -7.65 10.19
CA GLU A 165 24.92 -7.65 10.51
C GLU A 165 25.80 -7.94 9.28
N GLU A 166 25.24 -8.62 8.27
CA GLU A 166 25.91 -8.97 7.03
C GLU A 166 25.76 -7.89 5.93
N THR A 167 25.01 -6.81 6.20
CA THR A 167 24.77 -5.74 5.20
C THR A 167 26.08 -4.99 4.92
N PRO A 168 26.57 -4.95 3.66
CA PRO A 168 27.76 -4.22 3.28
C PRO A 168 27.62 -2.72 3.59
N ILE A 169 28.74 -2.06 3.94
CA ILE A 169 28.76 -0.61 4.27
C ILE A 169 28.22 0.24 3.11
N SER A 170 28.36 -0.21 1.87
CA SER A 170 27.90 0.50 0.68
C SER A 170 26.39 0.39 0.42
N VAL A 171 25.67 -0.38 1.22
CA VAL A 171 24.21 -0.54 1.11
C VAL A 171 23.55 0.33 2.14
N ILE A 172 22.70 1.23 1.69
CA ILE A 172 21.94 2.17 2.51
C ILE A 172 20.57 1.54 2.79
N PRO A 173 20.27 1.18 4.05
CA PRO A 173 18.95 0.68 4.42
C PRO A 173 17.91 1.80 4.34
N VAL A 174 16.70 1.47 3.92
CA VAL A 174 15.59 2.42 3.72
C VAL A 174 14.39 1.99 4.57
N ASP A 175 13.70 2.97 5.16
CA ASP A 175 12.41 2.70 5.79
C ASP A 175 11.40 2.27 4.74
N SER A 176 10.74 1.16 4.98
CA SER A 176 9.86 0.53 4.01
C SER A 176 8.40 0.61 4.45
N ILE A 177 7.56 1.21 3.60
CA ILE A 177 6.10 1.26 3.77
C ILE A 177 5.51 0.25 2.79
N PHE A 178 5.08 -0.89 3.30
CA PHE A 178 4.55 -1.98 2.46
C PHE A 178 3.07 -1.81 2.14
N THR A 179 2.35 -1.03 2.93
CA THR A 179 0.90 -0.90 2.79
C THR A 179 0.53 -0.21 1.47
N PRO A 180 -0.25 -0.87 0.59
CA PRO A 180 -0.67 -0.30 -0.69
C PRO A 180 -1.81 0.71 -0.55
N VAL A 181 -2.39 0.85 0.64
CA VAL A 181 -3.47 1.79 0.94
C VAL A 181 -2.91 3.06 1.55
N LYS A 182 -3.13 4.19 0.87
CA LYS A 182 -2.64 5.51 1.29
C LYS A 182 -3.54 6.19 2.31
N LYS A 183 -4.87 6.03 2.14
CA LYS A 183 -5.86 6.71 2.96
C LYS A 183 -7.13 5.89 3.05
N VAL A 184 -7.74 5.88 4.22
CA VAL A 184 -9.05 5.29 4.48
C VAL A 184 -9.86 6.24 5.32
N ASN A 185 -11.07 6.58 4.86
CA ASN A 185 -12.07 7.28 5.63
C ASN A 185 -13.29 6.38 5.80
N PHE A 186 -14.03 6.55 6.89
CA PHE A 186 -15.35 5.97 7.02
C PHE A 186 -16.28 6.94 7.74
N SER A 187 -17.56 6.84 7.40
CA SER A 187 -18.66 7.49 8.09
C SER A 187 -19.79 6.50 8.33
N VAL A 188 -20.56 6.74 9.35
CA VAL A 188 -21.74 5.94 9.68
C VAL A 188 -22.93 6.87 9.66
N GLU A 189 -23.94 6.50 8.92
CA GLU A 189 -25.20 7.22 8.74
C GLU A 189 -26.34 6.34 9.22
N ASP A 190 -27.43 6.95 9.69
CA ASP A 190 -28.65 6.20 10.02
C ASP A 190 -29.35 5.78 8.71
N THR A 191 -29.81 4.56 8.65
CA THR A 191 -30.59 4.06 7.53
C THR A 191 -31.89 3.41 7.97
N ARG A 192 -32.84 3.26 7.05
CA ARG A 192 -34.18 2.76 7.33
C ARG A 192 -34.43 1.45 6.60
N VAL A 193 -34.93 0.47 7.33
CA VAL A 193 -35.45 -0.78 6.77
C VAL A 193 -36.94 -0.90 7.08
N GLY A 194 -37.78 -0.75 6.08
CA GLY A 194 -39.23 -0.75 6.27
C GLY A 194 -39.69 0.41 7.18
N GLN A 195 -40.25 0.08 8.35
CA GLN A 195 -40.67 1.08 9.36
C GLN A 195 -39.62 1.29 10.46
N VAL A 196 -38.57 0.49 10.50
CA VAL A 196 -37.52 0.56 11.51
C VAL A 196 -36.42 1.49 11.00
N THR A 197 -36.07 2.51 11.79
CA THR A 197 -35.08 3.54 11.45
C THR A 197 -33.79 3.40 12.24
N ASP A 198 -33.56 2.25 12.87
CA ASP A 198 -32.47 2.03 13.83
C ASP A 198 -31.37 1.11 13.25
N PHE A 199 -31.02 1.34 11.98
CA PHE A 199 -29.94 0.64 11.31
C PHE A 199 -28.84 1.60 10.90
N ASP A 200 -27.61 1.08 10.86
CA ASP A 200 -26.42 1.80 10.38
C ASP A 200 -26.20 1.58 8.90
N ARG A 201 -25.76 2.63 8.22
CA ARG A 201 -25.19 2.63 6.88
C ARG A 201 -23.72 3.00 7.01
N LEU A 202 -22.85 2.06 6.72
CA LEU A 202 -21.41 2.31 6.70
C LEU A 202 -20.97 2.74 5.32
N VAL A 203 -20.36 3.91 5.23
CA VAL A 203 -19.70 4.43 4.02
C VAL A 203 -18.20 4.37 4.26
N LEU A 204 -17.48 3.63 3.42
CA LEU A 204 -16.03 3.44 3.50
C LEU A 204 -15.39 3.94 2.21
N GLU A 205 -14.45 4.85 2.32
CA GLU A 205 -13.68 5.41 1.21
C GLU A 205 -12.22 5.01 1.30
N ILE A 206 -11.65 4.53 0.19
CA ILE A 206 -10.28 4.01 0.14
C ILE A 206 -9.54 4.63 -1.03
N TRP A 207 -8.29 5.03 -0.76
CA TRP A 207 -7.32 5.47 -1.76
C TRP A 207 -6.11 4.53 -1.71
N THR A 208 -5.79 3.93 -2.85
CA THR A 208 -4.63 3.04 -3.02
C THR A 208 -3.49 3.74 -3.75
N ASP A 209 -2.35 3.09 -3.83
CA ASP A 209 -1.21 3.54 -4.61
C ASP A 209 -1.25 3.07 -6.08
N GLY A 210 -2.23 2.25 -6.44
CA GLY A 210 -2.40 1.64 -7.76
C GLY A 210 -1.89 0.20 -7.85
N SER A 211 -1.06 -0.27 -6.91
CA SER A 211 -0.59 -1.66 -6.91
C SER A 211 -1.70 -2.67 -6.56
N ILE A 212 -2.77 -2.20 -5.93
CA ILE A 212 -3.96 -2.98 -5.61
C ILE A 212 -5.23 -2.19 -5.93
N ALA A 213 -6.26 -2.84 -6.45
CA ALA A 213 -7.56 -2.23 -6.64
C ALA A 213 -8.26 -2.02 -5.28
N PRO A 214 -9.03 -0.92 -5.09
CA PRO A 214 -9.75 -0.67 -3.83
C PRO A 214 -10.65 -1.84 -3.38
N ALA A 215 -11.35 -2.48 -4.31
CA ALA A 215 -12.21 -3.64 -4.03
C ALA A 215 -11.42 -4.87 -3.56
N GLU A 216 -10.26 -5.11 -4.17
CA GLU A 216 -9.36 -6.18 -3.76
C GLU A 216 -8.79 -5.91 -2.36
N GLY A 217 -8.42 -4.66 -2.07
CA GLY A 217 -7.94 -4.23 -0.76
C GLY A 217 -8.95 -4.53 0.36
N ILE A 218 -10.23 -4.17 0.16
CA ILE A 218 -11.30 -4.49 1.11
C ILE A 218 -11.47 -6.00 1.27
N SER A 219 -11.49 -6.75 0.17
CA SER A 219 -11.68 -8.20 0.21
C SER A 219 -10.59 -8.88 1.04
N ILE A 220 -9.33 -8.50 0.83
CA ILE A 220 -8.21 -9.01 1.64
C ILE A 220 -8.32 -8.56 3.09
N GLY A 221 -8.66 -7.29 3.34
CA GLY A 221 -8.85 -6.76 4.69
C GLY A 221 -9.96 -7.47 5.47
N ALA A 222 -11.10 -7.73 4.82
CA ALA A 222 -12.20 -8.49 5.39
C ALA A 222 -11.82 -9.95 5.68
N LYS A 223 -11.05 -10.58 4.79
CA LYS A 223 -10.54 -11.95 4.99
C LYS A 223 -9.59 -12.02 6.18
N ILE A 224 -8.66 -11.06 6.33
CA ILE A 224 -7.77 -10.97 7.48
C ILE A 224 -8.59 -10.85 8.77
N MET A 225 -9.62 -9.99 8.78
CA MET A 225 -10.49 -9.84 9.94
C MET A 225 -11.24 -11.14 10.27
N GLN A 226 -11.77 -11.82 9.27
CA GLN A 226 -12.46 -13.10 9.43
C GLN A 226 -11.54 -14.18 10.00
N GLU A 227 -10.29 -14.28 9.53
CA GLU A 227 -9.32 -15.24 10.04
C GLU A 227 -8.99 -15.02 11.53
N HIS A 228 -8.96 -13.75 11.99
CA HIS A 228 -8.75 -13.42 13.39
C HIS A 228 -9.98 -13.68 14.28
N LEU A 229 -11.18 -13.72 13.71
CA LEU A 229 -12.42 -14.01 14.44
C LEU A 229 -12.79 -15.50 14.44
N ASN A 230 -12.14 -16.32 13.62
CA ASN A 230 -12.28 -17.76 13.63
C ASN A 230 -11.44 -18.37 14.78
N LEU A 231 -11.95 -18.23 16.01
CA LEU A 231 -11.35 -18.77 17.23
C LEU A 231 -11.97 -20.14 17.57
#